data_989b34f60f5f282d912b5637c523ebba
#
_entry.id   989b34f60f5f282d912b5637c523ebba
#
_cell.length_a   1.000
_cell.length_b   1.000
_cell.length_c   1.000
_cell.angle_alpha   90.00
_cell.angle_beta   90.00
_cell.angle_gamma   90.00
#
_symmetry.space_group_name_H-M   'P 1'
#
loop_
_entity.id
_entity.type
_entity.pdbx_description
1 polymer ?
#
loop_
_entity_poly.entity_id
_entity_poly.type
_entity_poly.pdbx_seq_one_letter_code
_entity_poly.pdbx_strand_id
1 'polypeptide(L)'
;VGSEMCIRDSKLGVQVMITGSQKALACPPGVSVIVLSDEAVKRVEARDVKCMYLNLKSALKNGERGQTPFTPAVGTLRQINARLKEIEAAGGVESETKKIAELAQDFRDKIKGLPLEIVSESMSNAVTPLHPLNVSAYDVFTMLKDEYGIWICPNGGEMKETIFRVGHIGALTKEDNSTLVNAFKDLQKRGLL
;
A
#
# COMPACT_ATOMS: atom_id res chain seq x y z
N VAL A 1 -6.93 -2.09 5.86
CA VAL A 1 -5.76 -1.45 6.37
C VAL A 1 -4.76 -2.47 6.86
N GLY A 2 -4.06 -3.24 6.48
CA GLY A 2 -3.16 -4.29 6.97
C GLY A 2 -2.55 -5.11 5.84
N SER A 3 -2.67 -4.62 4.61
CA SER A 3 -2.25 -5.33 3.41
C SER A 3 -0.74 -5.31 3.14
N GLU A 4 0.07 -4.85 4.08
CA GLU A 4 1.45 -4.46 3.78
C GLU A 4 2.54 -5.21 4.58
N MET A 5 2.17 -6.14 5.48
CA MET A 5 3.12 -6.71 6.44
C MET A 5 3.07 -8.24 6.54
N CYS A 6 3.34 -8.92 5.46
CA CYS A 6 3.22 -10.38 5.38
C CYS A 6 4.22 -11.23 6.18
N ILE A 7 5.31 -10.67 6.70
CA ILE A 7 6.44 -11.48 7.17
C ILE A 7 6.46 -11.71 8.68
N ARG A 8 5.79 -10.86 9.42
CA ARG A 8 5.76 -10.97 10.89
C ARG A 8 4.51 -11.66 11.43
N ASP A 9 3.57 -12.01 10.57
CA ASP A 9 2.23 -12.41 10.98
C ASP A 9 2.24 -13.73 11.77
N SER A 10 3.03 -14.71 11.36
CA SER A 10 3.19 -15.96 12.12
C SER A 10 3.85 -15.73 13.48
N LYS A 11 4.81 -14.80 13.57
CA LYS A 11 5.46 -14.43 14.84
C LYS A 11 4.55 -13.62 15.75
N LEU A 12 3.60 -12.87 15.18
CA LEU A 12 2.61 -12.06 15.89
C LEU A 12 1.32 -12.83 16.20
N GLY A 13 1.21 -14.09 15.77
CA GLY A 13 0.02 -14.91 15.98
C GLY A 13 -1.19 -14.46 15.16
N VAL A 14 -0.98 -13.78 14.03
CA VAL A 14 -2.06 -13.35 13.14
C VAL A 14 -2.70 -14.58 12.48
N GLN A 15 -4.01 -14.74 12.64
CA GLN A 15 -4.75 -15.90 12.15
C GLN A 15 -5.17 -15.75 10.68
N VAL A 16 -5.46 -14.53 10.25
CA VAL A 16 -5.91 -14.21 8.89
C VAL A 16 -5.22 -12.95 8.42
N MET A 17 -4.61 -13.01 7.25
CA MET A 17 -4.05 -11.84 6.60
C MET A 17 -4.55 -11.75 5.16
N ILE A 18 -4.82 -10.52 4.73
CA ILE A 18 -5.30 -10.23 3.37
C ILE A 18 -4.42 -9.14 2.77
N THR A 19 -3.93 -9.36 1.55
CA THR A 19 -3.27 -8.33 0.76
C THR A 19 -3.82 -8.27 -0.66
N GLY A 20 -3.76 -7.09 -1.28
CA GLY A 20 -4.14 -6.89 -2.67
C GLY A 20 -2.92 -6.77 -3.58
N SER A 21 -3.04 -7.24 -4.81
CA SER A 21 -1.99 -7.15 -5.84
C SER A 21 -1.49 -5.73 -6.09
N GLN A 22 -2.36 -4.72 -5.91
CA GLN A 22 -2.07 -3.30 -6.14
C GLN A 22 -1.38 -2.58 -4.97
N LYS A 23 -1.02 -3.30 -3.91
CA LYS A 23 -0.33 -2.73 -2.74
C LYS A 23 1.18 -3.01 -2.82
N ALA A 24 1.78 -3.57 -1.80
CA ALA A 24 3.23 -3.83 -1.74
C ALA A 24 3.77 -4.69 -2.91
N LEU A 25 2.92 -5.51 -3.53
CA LEU A 25 3.29 -6.29 -4.72
C LEU A 25 3.44 -5.44 -6.00
N ALA A 26 2.98 -4.18 -6.00
CA ALA A 26 3.10 -3.25 -7.11
C ALA A 26 2.59 -3.80 -8.46
N CYS A 27 1.54 -4.60 -8.43
CA CYS A 27 0.86 -5.16 -9.60
C CYS A 27 -0.50 -4.48 -9.82
N PRO A 28 -1.12 -4.61 -10.99
CA PRO A 28 -2.48 -4.13 -11.20
C PRO A 28 -3.49 -4.75 -10.21
N PRO A 29 -4.58 -4.04 -9.87
CA PRO A 29 -5.64 -4.59 -9.05
C PRO A 29 -6.33 -5.77 -9.75
N GLY A 30 -6.91 -6.70 -8.96
CA GLY A 30 -7.68 -7.83 -9.48
C GLY A 30 -7.43 -9.16 -8.76
N VAL A 31 -6.43 -9.20 -7.87
CA VAL A 31 -6.14 -10.38 -7.05
C VAL A 31 -6.02 -10.00 -5.59
N SER A 32 -6.74 -10.72 -4.73
CA SER A 32 -6.55 -10.71 -3.28
C SER A 32 -5.89 -12.00 -2.85
N VAL A 33 -4.79 -11.89 -2.10
CA VAL A 33 -4.13 -13.03 -1.46
C VAL A 33 -4.59 -13.09 -0.02
N ILE A 34 -5.09 -14.26 0.40
CA ILE A 34 -5.56 -14.50 1.76
C ILE A 34 -4.70 -15.61 2.35
N VAL A 35 -4.00 -15.31 3.44
CA VAL A 35 -3.21 -16.27 4.20
C VAL A 35 -3.98 -16.63 5.46
N LEU A 36 -4.13 -17.92 5.70
CA LEU A 36 -4.87 -18.47 6.84
C LEU A 36 -3.94 -19.35 7.67
N SER A 37 -4.03 -19.23 9.00
CA SER A 37 -3.45 -20.22 9.90
C SER A 37 -4.30 -21.49 9.92
N ASP A 38 -3.74 -22.59 10.45
CA ASP A 38 -4.49 -23.85 10.61
C ASP A 38 -5.75 -23.68 11.47
N GLU A 39 -5.69 -22.82 12.47
CA GLU A 39 -6.85 -22.49 13.32
C GLU A 39 -7.91 -21.71 12.55
N ALA A 40 -7.50 -20.79 11.68
CA ALA A 40 -8.43 -20.06 10.80
C ALA A 40 -9.08 -21.01 9.77
N VAL A 41 -8.32 -21.97 9.22
CA VAL A 41 -8.86 -22.99 8.31
C VAL A 41 -9.94 -23.83 9.02
N LYS A 42 -9.68 -24.30 10.24
CA LYS A 42 -10.69 -25.04 11.03
C LYS A 42 -11.97 -24.23 11.24
N ARG A 43 -11.84 -22.93 11.50
CA ARG A 43 -13.01 -22.02 11.63
C ARG A 43 -13.75 -21.84 10.32
N VAL A 44 -13.05 -21.74 9.18
CA VAL A 44 -13.65 -21.69 7.85
C VAL A 44 -14.45 -22.96 7.60
N GLU A 45 -13.89 -24.13 7.89
CA GLU A 45 -14.55 -25.42 7.69
C GLU A 45 -15.78 -25.63 8.59
N ALA A 46 -15.76 -25.12 9.80
CA ALA A 46 -16.85 -25.23 10.76
C ALA A 46 -18.05 -24.30 10.48
N ARG A 47 -17.92 -23.32 9.56
CA ARG A 47 -18.97 -22.33 9.29
C ARG A 47 -19.75 -22.65 8.04
N ASP A 48 -21.05 -22.36 8.04
CA ASP A 48 -21.88 -22.43 6.84
C ASP A 48 -21.54 -21.31 5.85
N VAL A 49 -21.49 -21.67 4.58
CA VAL A 49 -21.23 -20.72 3.50
C VAL A 49 -22.52 -20.00 3.14
N LYS A 50 -22.51 -18.67 3.21
CA LYS A 50 -23.66 -17.82 2.88
C LYS A 50 -23.51 -17.07 1.56
N CYS A 51 -22.35 -17.16 0.91
CA CYS A 51 -22.03 -16.42 -0.30
C CYS A 51 -21.43 -17.36 -1.36
N MET A 52 -21.94 -17.31 -2.56
CA MET A 52 -21.46 -18.14 -3.66
C MET A 52 -20.00 -17.80 -4.03
N TYR A 53 -19.70 -16.51 -4.21
CA TYR A 53 -18.40 -16.07 -4.73
C TYR A 53 -17.32 -16.00 -3.64
N LEU A 54 -17.61 -15.36 -2.51
CA LEU A 54 -16.67 -15.23 -1.39
C LEU A 54 -16.70 -16.47 -0.50
N ASN A 55 -16.34 -17.61 -1.08
CA ASN A 55 -16.42 -18.94 -0.47
C ASN A 55 -15.02 -19.52 -0.27
N LEU A 56 -14.45 -19.33 0.93
CA LEU A 56 -13.13 -19.83 1.27
C LEU A 56 -13.05 -21.37 1.28
N LYS A 57 -14.13 -22.10 1.63
CA LYS A 57 -14.14 -23.57 1.53
C LYS A 57 -13.93 -24.04 0.09
N SER A 58 -14.64 -23.39 -0.85
CA SER A 58 -14.46 -23.69 -2.27
C SER A 58 -13.06 -23.35 -2.75
N ALA A 59 -12.49 -22.22 -2.28
CA ALA A 59 -11.14 -21.82 -2.64
C ALA A 59 -10.09 -22.83 -2.13
N LEU A 60 -10.17 -23.25 -0.88
CA LEU A 60 -9.28 -24.25 -0.28
C LEU A 60 -9.36 -25.59 -1.03
N LYS A 61 -10.59 -26.13 -1.22
CA LYS A 61 -10.80 -27.38 -1.94
C LYS A 61 -10.29 -27.34 -3.40
N ASN A 62 -10.47 -26.24 -4.11
CA ASN A 62 -9.94 -26.12 -5.46
C ASN A 62 -8.41 -25.93 -5.45
N GLY A 63 -7.87 -25.27 -4.44
CA GLY A 63 -6.43 -25.09 -4.25
C GLY A 63 -5.67 -26.41 -4.12
N GLU A 64 -6.22 -27.43 -3.48
CA GLU A 64 -5.64 -28.78 -3.34
C GLU A 64 -5.28 -29.42 -4.71
N ARG A 65 -6.04 -29.10 -5.74
CA ARG A 65 -5.81 -29.58 -7.12
C ARG A 65 -5.21 -28.52 -8.04
N GLY A 66 -4.66 -27.42 -7.48
CA GLY A 66 -4.05 -26.34 -8.27
C GLY A 66 -5.04 -25.52 -9.10
N GLN A 67 -6.31 -25.46 -8.67
CA GLN A 67 -7.39 -24.75 -9.37
C GLN A 67 -7.94 -23.61 -8.52
N THR A 68 -8.66 -22.70 -9.17
CA THR A 68 -9.47 -21.66 -8.53
C THR A 68 -10.97 -21.97 -8.72
N PRO A 69 -11.85 -21.50 -7.81
CA PRO A 69 -13.30 -21.73 -7.97
C PRO A 69 -13.91 -21.14 -9.24
N PHE A 70 -13.31 -20.06 -9.74
CA PHE A 70 -13.73 -19.31 -10.92
C PHE A 70 -12.51 -18.96 -11.76
N THR A 71 -12.73 -18.51 -13.00
CA THR A 71 -11.62 -18.07 -13.89
C THR A 71 -10.83 -16.94 -13.22
N PRO A 72 -9.52 -17.13 -12.97
CA PRO A 72 -8.73 -16.14 -12.28
C PRO A 72 -8.25 -15.02 -13.22
N ALA A 73 -7.82 -13.91 -12.64
CA ALA A 73 -7.13 -12.82 -13.36
C ALA A 73 -5.71 -13.27 -13.75
N VAL A 74 -5.59 -14.12 -14.77
CA VAL A 74 -4.33 -14.77 -15.17
C VAL A 74 -3.22 -13.76 -15.46
N GLY A 75 -3.53 -12.64 -16.13
CA GLY A 75 -2.56 -11.57 -16.40
C GLY A 75 -1.93 -11.02 -15.12
N THR A 76 -2.77 -10.69 -14.12
CA THR A 76 -2.32 -10.20 -12.82
C THR A 76 -1.53 -11.26 -12.04
N LEU A 77 -1.94 -12.52 -12.08
CA LEU A 77 -1.20 -13.62 -11.43
C LEU A 77 0.20 -13.80 -12.02
N ARG A 78 0.34 -13.69 -13.35
CA ARG A 78 1.66 -13.74 -13.99
C ARG A 78 2.55 -12.57 -13.58
N GLN A 79 1.99 -11.37 -13.43
CA GLN A 79 2.72 -10.19 -12.95
C GLN A 79 3.12 -10.36 -11.48
N ILE A 80 2.24 -10.87 -10.62
CA ILE A 80 2.60 -11.21 -9.23
C ILE A 80 3.76 -12.20 -9.20
N ASN A 81 3.71 -13.26 -10.01
CA ASN A 81 4.79 -14.24 -10.07
C ASN A 81 6.12 -13.61 -10.55
N ALA A 82 6.09 -12.72 -11.54
CA ALA A 82 7.28 -11.99 -11.98
C ALA A 82 7.83 -11.11 -10.85
N ARG A 83 6.95 -10.35 -10.19
CA ARG A 83 7.33 -9.48 -9.07
C ARG A 83 7.93 -10.23 -7.88
N LEU A 84 7.38 -11.40 -7.52
CA LEU A 84 7.94 -12.25 -6.47
C LEU A 84 9.35 -12.73 -6.81
N LYS A 85 9.60 -13.09 -8.07
CA LYS A 85 10.94 -13.47 -8.55
C LYS A 85 11.92 -12.29 -8.52
N GLU A 86 11.46 -11.08 -8.83
CA GLU A 86 12.28 -9.86 -8.70
C GLU A 86 12.66 -9.59 -7.24
N ILE A 87 11.70 -9.70 -6.31
CA ILE A 87 11.95 -9.54 -4.87
C ILE A 87 12.95 -10.59 -4.40
N GLU A 88 12.79 -11.84 -4.78
CA GLU A 88 13.70 -12.93 -4.44
C GLU A 88 15.12 -12.66 -4.98
N ALA A 89 15.25 -12.30 -6.24
CA ALA A 89 16.52 -11.98 -6.88
C ALA A 89 17.22 -10.75 -6.26
N ALA A 90 16.44 -9.79 -5.74
CA ALA A 90 16.96 -8.59 -5.06
C ALA A 90 17.39 -8.83 -3.60
N GLY A 91 17.32 -10.07 -3.11
CA GLY A 91 17.68 -10.42 -1.73
C GLY A 91 16.50 -10.66 -0.79
N GLY A 92 15.31 -10.89 -1.38
CA GLY A 92 14.10 -11.28 -0.64
C GLY A 92 13.39 -10.10 0.02
N VAL A 93 12.50 -10.43 0.92
CA VAL A 93 11.61 -9.48 1.56
C VAL A 93 12.34 -8.48 2.47
N GLU A 94 13.43 -8.89 3.10
CA GLU A 94 14.23 -8.00 3.94
C GLU A 94 14.84 -6.86 3.12
N SER A 95 15.33 -7.16 1.92
CA SER A 95 15.82 -6.16 0.98
C SER A 95 14.71 -5.20 0.53
N GLU A 96 13.54 -5.72 0.19
CA GLU A 96 12.38 -4.90 -0.22
C GLU A 96 11.91 -3.98 0.92
N THR A 97 11.78 -4.50 2.14
CA THR A 97 11.37 -3.70 3.30
C THR A 97 12.40 -2.63 3.68
N LYS A 98 13.70 -2.92 3.53
CA LYS A 98 14.77 -1.95 3.71
C LYS A 98 14.69 -0.83 2.68
N LYS A 99 14.50 -1.15 1.40
CA LYS A 99 14.31 -0.19 0.32
C LYS A 99 13.14 0.76 0.61
N ILE A 100 12.00 0.21 1.03
CA ILE A 100 10.81 1.01 1.38
C ILE A 100 11.10 1.92 2.58
N ALA A 101 11.81 1.42 3.61
CA ALA A 101 12.18 2.21 4.78
C ALA A 101 13.11 3.37 4.41
N GLU A 102 14.11 3.13 3.57
CA GLU A 102 15.03 4.15 3.07
C GLU A 102 14.30 5.22 2.24
N LEU A 103 13.35 4.82 1.40
CA LEU A 103 12.55 5.73 0.60
C LEU A 103 11.65 6.61 1.46
N ALA A 104 10.97 6.02 2.44
CA ALA A 104 10.13 6.73 3.39
C ALA A 104 10.94 7.73 4.23
N GLN A 105 12.11 7.34 4.69
CA GLN A 105 13.00 8.21 5.47
C GLN A 105 13.53 9.36 4.61
N ASP A 106 13.97 9.09 3.38
CA ASP A 106 14.42 10.12 2.42
C ASP A 106 13.33 11.18 2.17
N PHE A 107 12.08 10.75 1.99
CA PHE A 107 10.96 11.68 1.83
C PHE A 107 10.75 12.54 3.09
N ARG A 108 10.69 11.91 4.26
CA ARG A 108 10.47 12.61 5.55
C ARG A 108 11.58 13.61 5.86
N ASP A 109 12.82 13.27 5.51
CA ASP A 109 13.95 14.20 5.69
C ASP A 109 13.85 15.40 4.75
N LYS A 110 13.44 15.19 3.51
CA LYS A 110 13.31 16.22 2.50
C LYS A 110 12.18 17.23 2.75
N ILE A 111 11.11 16.81 3.45
CA ILE A 111 9.98 17.71 3.78
C ILE A 111 10.21 18.53 5.05
N LYS A 112 11.29 18.31 5.79
CA LYS A 112 11.61 19.10 6.99
C LYS A 112 11.70 20.59 6.64
N GLY A 113 11.01 21.41 7.42
CA GLY A 113 10.94 22.85 7.22
C GLY A 113 9.88 23.32 6.23
N LEU A 114 9.13 22.41 5.59
CA LEU A 114 7.91 22.76 4.89
C LEU A 114 6.72 22.87 5.87
N PRO A 115 5.67 23.64 5.56
CA PRO A 115 4.49 23.77 6.40
C PRO A 115 3.58 22.53 6.32
N LEU A 116 4.16 21.36 6.58
CA LEU A 116 3.55 20.04 6.53
C LEU A 116 3.83 19.30 7.83
N GLU A 117 2.80 18.89 8.53
CA GLU A 117 2.89 18.10 9.76
C GLU A 117 2.65 16.62 9.48
N ILE A 118 3.50 15.75 10.03
CA ILE A 118 3.28 14.31 10.01
C ILE A 118 2.35 13.96 11.17
N VAL A 119 1.14 13.51 10.87
CA VAL A 119 0.08 13.30 11.88
C VAL A 119 0.12 11.95 12.57
N SER A 120 1.08 11.08 12.25
CA SER A 120 1.18 9.74 12.82
C SER A 120 2.19 9.70 13.96
N GLU A 121 1.79 9.24 15.14
CA GLU A 121 2.68 8.98 16.27
C GLU A 121 3.53 7.72 16.04
N SER A 122 2.97 6.72 15.36
CA SER A 122 3.66 5.48 14.99
C SER A 122 3.77 5.37 13.48
N MET A 123 4.99 5.48 12.96
CA MET A 123 5.27 5.62 11.55
C MET A 123 5.24 4.29 10.81
N SER A 124 4.45 4.21 9.72
CA SER A 124 4.57 3.17 8.72
C SER A 124 5.59 3.58 7.65
N ASN A 125 6.41 2.64 7.19
CA ASN A 125 7.28 2.90 6.05
C ASN A 125 6.55 2.81 4.70
N ALA A 126 5.33 2.30 4.68
CA ALA A 126 4.54 2.18 3.46
C ALA A 126 3.86 3.50 3.05
N VAL A 127 3.55 4.37 4.02
CA VAL A 127 2.80 5.60 3.81
C VAL A 127 3.12 6.65 4.87
N THR A 128 3.18 7.92 4.46
CA THR A 128 3.28 9.07 5.38
C THR A 128 2.02 9.92 5.24
N PRO A 129 1.18 10.02 6.30
CA PRO A 129 0.06 10.95 6.34
C PRO A 129 0.55 12.35 6.72
N LEU A 130 0.06 13.36 6.01
CA LEU A 130 0.48 14.76 6.15
C LEU A 130 -0.72 15.68 6.31
N HIS A 131 -0.60 16.63 7.23
CA HIS A 131 -1.50 17.76 7.40
C HIS A 131 -0.80 19.03 6.92
N PRO A 132 -1.30 19.73 5.89
CA PRO A 132 -0.79 21.04 5.53
C PRO A 132 -1.31 22.09 6.53
N LEU A 133 -0.41 22.97 7.02
CA LEU A 133 -0.74 23.87 8.12
C LEU A 133 -1.59 25.08 7.71
N ASN A 134 -1.52 25.51 6.45
CA ASN A 134 -2.08 26.80 6.02
C ASN A 134 -3.16 26.69 4.95
N VAL A 135 -3.33 25.50 4.35
CA VAL A 135 -4.23 25.30 3.20
C VAL A 135 -4.96 23.97 3.34
N SER A 136 -6.02 23.78 2.55
CA SER A 136 -6.72 22.50 2.49
C SER A 136 -5.85 21.39 1.89
N ALA A 137 -5.87 20.21 2.50
CA ALA A 137 -5.18 19.03 1.96
C ALA A 137 -5.69 18.64 0.57
N TYR A 138 -6.97 18.88 0.29
CA TYR A 138 -7.55 18.61 -1.01
C TYR A 138 -7.09 19.63 -2.08
N ASP A 139 -6.89 20.88 -1.68
CA ASP A 139 -6.34 21.90 -2.60
C ASP A 139 -4.89 21.58 -2.97
N VAL A 140 -4.06 21.14 -1.99
CA VAL A 140 -2.69 20.66 -2.26
C VAL A 140 -2.73 19.51 -3.27
N PHE A 141 -3.60 18.52 -3.07
CA PHE A 141 -3.76 17.42 -4.02
C PHE A 141 -4.15 17.92 -5.41
N THR A 142 -5.10 18.85 -5.50
CA THR A 142 -5.59 19.39 -6.77
C THR A 142 -4.49 20.14 -7.52
N MET A 143 -3.75 21.00 -6.82
CA MET A 143 -2.63 21.73 -7.42
C MET A 143 -1.52 20.79 -7.90
N LEU A 144 -1.12 19.79 -7.09
CA LEU A 144 -0.13 18.80 -7.50
C LEU A 144 -0.56 18.03 -8.76
N LYS A 145 -1.82 17.62 -8.80
CA LYS A 145 -2.39 16.88 -9.93
C LYS A 145 -2.44 17.73 -11.19
N ASP A 146 -2.96 18.96 -11.10
CA ASP A 146 -3.31 19.78 -12.26
C ASP A 146 -2.10 20.56 -12.80
N GLU A 147 -1.18 21.02 -11.94
CA GLU A 147 -0.04 21.82 -12.35
C GLU A 147 1.25 21.02 -12.55
N TYR A 148 1.43 19.93 -11.78
CA TYR A 148 2.68 19.15 -11.80
C TYR A 148 2.50 17.73 -12.34
N GLY A 149 1.26 17.28 -12.59
CA GLY A 149 0.99 15.90 -13.01
C GLY A 149 1.29 14.86 -11.93
N ILE A 150 1.35 15.27 -10.65
CA ILE A 150 1.71 14.41 -9.53
C ILE A 150 0.45 13.98 -8.78
N TRP A 151 0.26 12.68 -8.65
CA TRP A 151 -0.87 12.11 -7.92
C TRP A 151 -0.43 11.64 -6.54
N ILE A 152 -0.86 12.36 -5.49
CA ILE A 152 -0.81 11.91 -4.09
C ILE A 152 -2.17 11.32 -3.70
N CYS A 153 -2.26 10.67 -2.54
CA CYS A 153 -3.50 10.02 -2.09
C CYS A 153 -4.33 10.97 -1.21
N PRO A 154 -5.39 11.61 -1.73
CA PRO A 154 -6.28 12.42 -0.90
C PRO A 154 -7.09 11.51 0.03
N ASN A 155 -7.59 12.07 1.12
CA ASN A 155 -8.61 11.42 1.94
C ASN A 155 -10.02 11.82 1.48
N GLY A 156 -11.01 11.06 1.95
CA GLY A 156 -12.43 11.37 1.79
C GLY A 156 -13.11 11.64 3.13
N GLY A 157 -14.41 11.97 3.08
CA GLY A 157 -15.21 12.25 4.27
C GLY A 157 -14.66 13.42 5.08
N GLU A 158 -14.68 13.29 6.39
CA GLU A 158 -14.27 14.33 7.35
C GLU A 158 -12.79 14.74 7.24
N MET A 159 -11.94 13.83 6.75
CA MET A 159 -10.50 14.09 6.61
C MET A 159 -10.10 14.65 5.26
N LYS A 160 -11.05 14.94 4.37
CA LYS A 160 -10.78 15.40 3.01
C LYS A 160 -9.93 16.68 2.98
N GLU A 161 -10.29 17.64 3.82
CA GLU A 161 -9.66 18.96 3.83
C GLU A 161 -8.41 19.02 4.74
N THR A 162 -8.22 18.01 5.60
CA THR A 162 -7.18 18.07 6.64
C THR A 162 -5.98 17.19 6.38
N ILE A 163 -6.12 16.06 5.70
CA ILE A 163 -5.05 15.07 5.56
C ILE A 163 -4.97 14.54 4.13
N PHE A 164 -3.75 14.49 3.59
CA PHE A 164 -3.40 13.66 2.45
C PHE A 164 -2.31 12.66 2.80
N ARG A 165 -2.03 11.71 1.93
CA ARG A 165 -1.04 10.65 2.17
C ARG A 165 -0.08 10.53 1.01
N VAL A 166 1.19 10.30 1.33
CA VAL A 166 2.24 9.97 0.35
C VAL A 166 2.65 8.52 0.55
N GLY A 167 2.49 7.70 -0.49
CA GLY A 167 2.88 6.29 -0.49
C GLY A 167 4.35 6.11 -0.83
N HIS A 168 4.98 5.08 -0.26
CA HIS A 168 6.39 4.76 -0.49
C HIS A 168 6.58 3.32 -1.00
N ILE A 169 5.49 2.64 -1.33
CA ILE A 169 5.50 1.28 -1.90
C ILE A 169 5.37 1.33 -3.42
N GLY A 170 5.87 0.29 -4.08
CA GLY A 170 5.84 0.19 -5.54
C GLY A 170 7.19 0.51 -6.19
N ALA A 171 7.15 0.86 -7.47
CA ALA A 171 8.35 1.16 -8.26
C ALA A 171 8.79 2.63 -8.13
N LEU A 172 8.84 3.15 -6.90
CA LEU A 172 9.25 4.52 -6.60
C LEU A 172 10.75 4.61 -6.32
N THR A 173 11.31 5.80 -6.56
CA THR A 173 12.72 6.15 -6.38
C THR A 173 12.89 7.40 -5.49
N LYS A 174 14.13 7.71 -5.11
CA LYS A 174 14.44 8.96 -4.40
C LYS A 174 14.29 10.20 -5.29
N GLU A 175 14.38 10.03 -6.61
CA GLU A 175 14.13 11.06 -7.61
C GLU A 175 12.65 11.44 -7.65
N ASP A 176 11.74 10.46 -7.51
CA ASP A 176 10.30 10.73 -7.40
C ASP A 176 9.99 11.53 -6.13
N ASN A 177 10.61 11.18 -4.99
CA ASN A 177 10.53 11.99 -3.78
C ASN A 177 11.01 13.42 -4.00
N SER A 178 12.15 13.60 -4.69
CA SER A 178 12.71 14.91 -4.98
C SER A 178 11.77 15.73 -5.86
N THR A 179 11.17 15.11 -6.86
CA THR A 179 10.18 15.75 -7.75
C THR A 179 8.98 16.26 -6.96
N LEU A 180 8.38 15.42 -6.11
CA LEU A 180 7.26 15.80 -5.25
C LEU A 180 7.65 16.92 -4.28
N VAL A 181 8.80 16.82 -3.63
CA VAL A 181 9.26 17.82 -2.67
C VAL A 181 9.57 19.16 -3.35
N ASN A 182 10.10 19.15 -4.57
CA ASN A 182 10.31 20.38 -5.35
C ASN A 182 8.98 21.05 -5.71
N ALA A 183 7.93 20.28 -6.04
CA ALA A 183 6.60 20.83 -6.24
C ALA A 183 6.05 21.47 -4.94
N PHE A 184 6.21 20.82 -3.78
CA PHE A 184 5.84 21.46 -2.49
C PHE A 184 6.61 22.77 -2.23
N LYS A 185 7.90 22.79 -2.48
CA LYS A 185 8.72 24.01 -2.32
C LYS A 185 8.30 25.15 -3.25
N ASP A 186 7.90 24.82 -4.48
CA ASP A 186 7.39 25.82 -5.41
C ASP A 186 6.03 26.35 -4.95
N LEU A 187 5.11 25.48 -4.51
CA LEU A 187 3.84 25.89 -3.92
C LEU A 187 4.05 26.80 -2.69
N GLN A 188 4.96 26.45 -1.80
CA GLN A 188 5.30 27.28 -0.64
C GLN A 188 5.85 28.64 -1.06
N LYS A 189 6.78 28.69 -2.02
CA LYS A 189 7.36 29.94 -2.55
C LYS A 189 6.31 30.87 -3.16
N ARG A 190 5.25 30.29 -3.72
CA ARG A 190 4.10 31.01 -4.30
C ARG A 190 3.04 31.39 -3.24
N GLY A 191 3.22 31.00 -1.98
CA GLY A 191 2.25 31.23 -0.90
C GLY A 191 1.00 30.36 -0.98
N LEU A 192 1.10 29.22 -1.64
CA LEU A 192 0.01 28.25 -1.87
C LEU A 192 0.10 26.99 -1.00
N LEU A 193 1.13 26.88 -0.16
CA LEU A 193 1.35 25.82 0.82
C LEU A 193 1.73 26.38 2.17
#